data_c770fdf80bb722b637975adc7477eac9
#
_entry.id   c770fdf80bb722b637975adc7477eac9
#
_cell.length_a   1.000
_cell.length_b   1.000
_cell.length_c   1.000
_cell.angle_alpha   90.00
_cell.angle_beta   90.00
_cell.angle_gamma   90.00
#
_symmetry.space_group_name_H-M   'P 1'
#
loop_
_entity.id
_entity.type
_entity.pdbx_description
1 polymer ?
#
loop_
_entity_poly.entity_id
_entity_poly.type
_entity_poly.pdbx_seq_one_letter_code
_entity_poly.pdbx_strand_id
1 'polypeptide(L)'
;MALARVEPWLAKSNVRAMFDYQFDEQDPVRPQDAGSMPDAVFYNQDAARGGDGGNWNERNGKPPLAAWAVWEIYLLDGDKAFVAELYPRLMALHAWWYRNRDHDGNGLAEYGANLHPLHGEPGALNRDAIIQTAAWESGMDNAPRFDANNSLQVLENRDAKGRLLGYSLNQESVDLNAFLYADKQYLAQMASLLGREAEAMQLRQQAQRLGQAIRQTFYDPASGFFYDVRFDAEGKRRLLSDNKGTEGWIPLWASVASPEQAEALVKRQLRPESFGTQVPFPTVSRDSPAFAPDRYWRGPVWLDQAFFAIKGLQHYGYRQQASAMSRRLLAATAADSRDLPIRENYHPLSGEGLHCTNFSWSASVLLLLYSEGLLSEAE
;
A
#
# COMPACT_ATOMS: atom_id res chain seq x y z
N MET A 1 13.22 -4.74 -4.05
CA MET A 1 13.74 -5.10 -2.72
C MET A 1 14.21 -6.55 -2.65
N ALA A 2 13.35 -7.58 -2.78
CA ALA A 2 13.80 -8.98 -2.73
C ALA A 2 14.91 -9.28 -3.75
N LEU A 3 14.71 -8.86 -4.99
CA LEU A 3 15.71 -9.01 -6.06
C LEU A 3 17.05 -8.33 -5.71
N ALA A 4 17.05 -7.23 -4.98
CA ALA A 4 18.26 -6.54 -4.57
C ALA A 4 19.14 -7.33 -3.60
N ARG A 5 18.57 -8.31 -2.89
CA ARG A 5 19.32 -9.23 -2.02
C ARG A 5 20.15 -10.24 -2.81
N VAL A 6 19.84 -10.42 -4.10
CA VAL A 6 20.51 -11.38 -5.00
C VAL A 6 21.30 -10.64 -6.07
N GLU A 7 20.67 -9.71 -6.78
CA GLU A 7 21.20 -8.98 -7.92
C GLU A 7 20.87 -7.48 -7.83
N PRO A 8 21.63 -6.67 -7.06
CA PRO A 8 21.33 -5.25 -6.85
C PRO A 8 21.25 -4.43 -8.15
N TRP A 9 22.12 -4.73 -9.14
CA TRP A 9 22.11 -4.02 -10.42
C TRP A 9 20.81 -4.25 -11.20
N LEU A 10 20.25 -5.47 -11.17
CA LEU A 10 18.99 -5.81 -11.83
C LEU A 10 17.81 -5.16 -11.11
N ALA A 11 17.84 -5.11 -9.77
CA ALA A 11 16.84 -4.39 -8.99
C ALA A 11 16.81 -2.90 -9.35
N LYS A 12 17.98 -2.25 -9.45
CA LYS A 12 18.07 -0.84 -9.90
C LYS A 12 17.57 -0.65 -11.33
N SER A 13 17.90 -1.58 -12.23
CA SER A 13 17.40 -1.54 -13.61
C SER A 13 15.88 -1.64 -13.66
N ASN A 14 15.26 -2.53 -12.88
CA ASN A 14 13.81 -2.64 -12.80
C ASN A 14 13.16 -1.36 -12.28
N VAL A 15 13.74 -0.75 -11.23
CA VAL A 15 13.20 0.51 -10.70
C VAL A 15 13.27 1.61 -11.74
N ARG A 16 14.41 1.75 -12.47
CA ARG A 16 14.53 2.71 -13.57
C ARG A 16 13.48 2.50 -14.64
N ALA A 17 13.32 1.24 -15.08
CA ALA A 17 12.33 0.88 -16.10
C ALA A 17 10.89 1.22 -15.68
N MET A 18 10.55 1.07 -14.40
CA MET A 18 9.24 1.52 -13.89
C MET A 18 9.10 3.03 -14.01
N PHE A 19 10.12 3.79 -13.62
CA PHE A 19 10.10 5.26 -13.71
C PHE A 19 10.15 5.80 -15.14
N ASP A 20 10.54 5.01 -16.14
CA ASP A 20 10.45 5.40 -17.56
C ASP A 20 9.00 5.62 -18.00
N TYR A 21 8.02 5.07 -17.28
CA TYR A 21 6.58 5.26 -17.50
C TYR A 21 5.95 6.29 -16.56
N GLN A 22 6.73 7.05 -15.82
CA GLN A 22 6.20 8.14 -14.99
C GLN A 22 5.64 9.26 -15.89
N PHE A 23 4.38 9.63 -15.65
CA PHE A 23 3.74 10.72 -16.39
C PHE A 23 4.42 12.07 -16.10
N ASP A 24 4.42 12.93 -17.10
CA ASP A 24 4.89 14.31 -17.00
C ASP A 24 3.84 15.30 -17.53
N GLU A 25 4.13 16.59 -17.44
CA GLU A 25 3.22 17.66 -17.89
C GLU A 25 3.02 17.70 -19.41
N GLN A 26 3.87 16.96 -20.18
CA GLN A 26 3.81 16.89 -21.64
C GLN A 26 3.12 15.62 -22.12
N ASP A 27 2.69 14.73 -21.20
CA ASP A 27 1.95 13.52 -21.57
C ASP A 27 0.71 13.91 -22.40
N PRO A 28 0.51 13.33 -23.60
CA PRO A 28 -0.56 13.74 -24.50
C PRO A 28 -1.96 13.35 -24.01
N VAL A 29 -2.05 12.40 -23.08
CA VAL A 29 -3.32 11.84 -22.58
C VAL A 29 -3.58 12.28 -21.14
N ARG A 30 -2.55 12.27 -20.29
CA ARG A 30 -2.66 12.45 -18.84
C ARG A 30 -1.75 13.54 -18.25
N PRO A 31 -1.66 14.74 -18.82
CA PRO A 31 -0.80 15.80 -18.28
C PRO A 31 -1.18 16.21 -16.85
N GLN A 32 -2.45 16.01 -16.44
CA GLN A 32 -2.93 16.25 -15.07
C GLN A 32 -2.37 15.25 -14.04
N ASP A 33 -1.87 14.11 -14.50
CA ASP A 33 -1.29 13.05 -13.65
C ASP A 33 0.24 13.14 -13.59
N ALA A 34 0.84 14.25 -14.03
CA ALA A 34 2.29 14.42 -13.95
C ALA A 34 2.86 14.07 -12.57
N GLY A 35 3.86 13.18 -12.53
CA GLY A 35 4.46 12.62 -11.32
C GLY A 35 3.93 11.24 -10.93
N SER A 36 2.72 10.84 -11.36
CA SER A 36 2.23 9.48 -11.08
C SER A 36 2.85 8.43 -11.99
N MET A 37 2.66 7.17 -11.64
CA MET A 37 3.05 6.01 -12.45
C MET A 37 1.85 5.09 -12.63
N PRO A 38 1.68 4.44 -13.82
CA PRO A 38 0.65 3.43 -14.00
C PRO A 38 0.96 2.18 -13.16
N ASP A 39 -0.06 1.45 -12.72
CA ASP A 39 0.08 0.18 -12.02
C ASP A 39 0.52 -0.97 -12.91
N ALA A 40 0.29 -0.86 -14.21
CA ALA A 40 0.64 -1.85 -15.21
C ALA A 40 0.95 -1.20 -16.56
N VAL A 41 1.87 -1.80 -17.29
CA VAL A 41 2.22 -1.44 -18.67
C VAL A 41 1.89 -2.64 -19.57
N PHE A 42 0.97 -2.45 -20.50
CA PHE A 42 0.54 -3.49 -21.44
C PHE A 42 1.39 -3.43 -22.72
N TYR A 43 2.34 -4.32 -22.86
CA TYR A 43 3.21 -4.38 -24.05
C TYR A 43 2.47 -4.89 -25.29
N ASN A 44 1.47 -5.76 -25.13
CA ASN A 44 0.65 -6.22 -26.24
C ASN A 44 -0.53 -5.26 -26.45
N GLN A 45 -0.42 -4.40 -27.44
CA GLN A 45 -1.44 -3.43 -27.84
C GLN A 45 -2.23 -3.87 -29.08
N ASP A 46 -1.93 -5.06 -29.63
CA ASP A 46 -2.60 -5.58 -30.83
C ASP A 46 -3.88 -6.34 -30.44
N ALA A 47 -5.03 -5.71 -30.68
CA ALA A 47 -6.34 -6.32 -30.41
C ALA A 47 -6.57 -7.64 -31.15
N ALA A 48 -5.98 -7.84 -32.34
CA ALA A 48 -6.09 -9.09 -33.10
C ALA A 48 -5.37 -10.25 -32.41
N ARG A 49 -4.42 -9.93 -31.50
CA ARG A 49 -3.70 -10.90 -30.68
C ARG A 49 -4.14 -10.92 -29.22
N GLY A 50 -5.36 -10.42 -28.95
CA GLY A 50 -5.88 -10.33 -27.59
C GLY A 50 -5.25 -9.23 -26.73
N GLY A 51 -4.57 -8.25 -27.33
CA GLY A 51 -4.05 -7.06 -26.66
C GLY A 51 -5.10 -5.96 -26.55
N ASP A 52 -4.80 -4.97 -25.69
CA ASP A 52 -5.61 -3.79 -25.50
C ASP A 52 -4.77 -2.52 -25.69
N GLY A 53 -4.84 -1.96 -26.90
CA GLY A 53 -4.09 -0.77 -27.28
C GLY A 53 -4.59 0.52 -26.65
N GLY A 54 -5.81 0.53 -26.13
CA GLY A 54 -6.43 1.71 -25.53
C GLY A 54 -6.21 1.88 -24.03
N ASN A 55 -5.64 0.89 -23.35
CA ASN A 55 -5.63 0.84 -21.88
C ASN A 55 -4.21 0.81 -21.24
N TRP A 56 -3.16 0.77 -22.02
CA TRP A 56 -1.82 0.51 -21.47
C TRP A 56 -1.25 1.63 -20.59
N ASN A 57 -1.65 2.89 -20.78
CA ASN A 57 -1.23 4.02 -19.96
C ASN A 57 -2.39 4.68 -19.19
N GLU A 58 -3.53 4.05 -19.11
CA GLU A 58 -4.76 4.60 -18.51
C GLU A 58 -4.98 4.12 -17.09
N ARG A 59 -4.14 3.19 -16.62
CA ARG A 59 -4.26 2.57 -15.30
C ARG A 59 -3.86 3.54 -14.19
N ASN A 60 -4.54 3.40 -13.06
CA ASN A 60 -4.17 4.08 -11.82
C ASN A 60 -2.78 3.64 -11.34
N GLY A 61 -2.23 4.42 -10.41
CA GLY A 61 -1.04 4.01 -9.67
C GLY A 61 -1.33 2.95 -8.60
N LYS A 62 -0.32 2.70 -7.78
CA LYS A 62 -0.36 1.88 -6.58
C LYS A 62 0.19 2.68 -5.39
N PRO A 63 0.02 2.22 -4.14
CA PRO A 63 0.51 2.93 -2.96
C PRO A 63 1.98 3.39 -3.05
N PRO A 64 2.36 4.51 -2.41
CA PRO A 64 3.67 5.16 -2.57
C PRO A 64 4.78 4.39 -1.84
N LEU A 65 5.23 3.27 -2.39
CA LEU A 65 6.27 2.41 -1.84
C LEU A 65 7.63 2.54 -2.57
N ALA A 66 7.71 3.39 -3.60
CA ALA A 66 8.92 3.52 -4.43
C ALA A 66 10.11 4.09 -3.65
N ALA A 67 9.90 5.10 -2.79
CA ALA A 67 11.00 5.65 -1.99
C ALA A 67 11.54 4.62 -0.98
N TRP A 68 10.68 3.83 -0.35
CA TRP A 68 11.12 2.70 0.47
C TRP A 68 12.00 1.72 -0.33
N ALA A 69 11.55 1.30 -1.52
CA ALA A 69 12.31 0.38 -2.35
C ALA A 69 13.69 0.93 -2.75
N VAL A 70 13.77 2.20 -3.16
CA VAL A 70 15.02 2.86 -3.53
C VAL A 70 15.96 2.96 -2.32
N TRP A 71 15.43 3.32 -1.14
CA TRP A 71 16.21 3.42 0.09
C TRP A 71 16.77 2.07 0.53
N GLU A 72 15.97 1.01 0.50
CA GLU A 72 16.41 -0.35 0.83
C GLU A 72 17.49 -0.88 -0.13
N ILE A 73 17.40 -0.55 -1.44
CA ILE A 73 18.45 -0.89 -2.39
C ILE A 73 19.73 -0.13 -2.06
N TYR A 74 19.64 1.16 -1.76
CA TYR A 74 20.79 1.98 -1.35
C TYR A 74 21.47 1.42 -0.09
N LEU A 75 20.72 0.98 0.91
CA LEU A 75 21.30 0.41 2.13
C LEU A 75 22.10 -0.89 1.87
N LEU A 76 21.85 -1.56 0.75
CA LEU A 76 22.58 -2.79 0.38
C LEU A 76 23.90 -2.51 -0.34
N ASP A 77 23.94 -1.49 -1.20
CA ASP A 77 25.10 -1.29 -2.09
C ASP A 77 25.76 0.09 -1.97
N GLY A 78 25.15 1.03 -1.25
CA GLY A 78 25.68 2.38 -1.01
C GLY A 78 25.70 3.29 -2.24
N ASP A 79 24.98 2.96 -3.33
CA ASP A 79 24.98 3.73 -4.57
C ASP A 79 24.21 5.05 -4.42
N LYS A 80 24.92 6.08 -3.96
CA LYS A 80 24.39 7.45 -3.83
C LYS A 80 23.98 8.06 -5.16
N ALA A 81 24.63 7.67 -6.28
CA ALA A 81 24.28 8.19 -7.61
C ALA A 81 22.90 7.70 -8.05
N PHE A 82 22.55 6.44 -7.76
CA PHE A 82 21.21 5.90 -7.98
C PHE A 82 20.13 6.67 -7.21
N VAL A 83 20.41 7.00 -5.94
CA VAL A 83 19.47 7.83 -5.14
C VAL A 83 19.36 9.24 -5.74
N ALA A 84 20.47 9.87 -6.13
CA ALA A 84 20.46 11.21 -6.72
C ALA A 84 19.68 11.27 -8.05
N GLU A 85 19.78 10.23 -8.85
CA GLU A 85 19.05 10.07 -10.12
C GLU A 85 17.53 10.02 -9.90
N LEU A 86 17.07 9.21 -8.93
CA LEU A 86 15.64 8.95 -8.74
C LEU A 86 14.95 9.95 -7.81
N TYR A 87 15.68 10.64 -6.96
CA TYR A 87 15.12 11.55 -5.96
C TYR A 87 14.12 12.58 -6.54
N PRO A 88 14.39 13.30 -7.65
CA PRO A 88 13.42 14.23 -8.24
C PRO A 88 12.13 13.54 -8.70
N ARG A 89 12.22 12.34 -9.24
CA ARG A 89 11.07 11.55 -9.71
C ARG A 89 10.24 11.04 -8.54
N LEU A 90 10.87 10.61 -7.45
CA LEU A 90 10.21 10.22 -6.20
C LEU A 90 9.47 11.42 -5.57
N MET A 91 10.09 12.60 -5.54
CA MET A 91 9.45 13.83 -5.07
C MET A 91 8.24 14.21 -5.92
N ALA A 92 8.28 14.03 -7.24
CA ALA A 92 7.15 14.26 -8.15
C ALA A 92 6.00 13.29 -7.87
N LEU A 93 6.30 11.99 -7.65
CA LEU A 93 5.30 10.98 -7.27
C LEU A 93 4.67 11.31 -5.92
N HIS A 94 5.47 11.70 -4.93
CA HIS A 94 4.98 12.14 -3.62
C HIS A 94 4.04 13.34 -3.72
N ALA A 95 4.41 14.35 -4.51
CA ALA A 95 3.61 15.56 -4.70
C ALA A 95 2.28 15.28 -5.42
N TRP A 96 2.27 14.30 -6.35
CA TRP A 96 1.06 13.90 -7.06
C TRP A 96 -0.04 13.43 -6.10
N TRP A 97 0.30 12.62 -5.07
CA TRP A 97 -0.69 12.14 -4.10
C TRP A 97 -1.45 13.28 -3.44
N TYR A 98 -0.77 14.31 -2.95
CA TYR A 98 -1.41 15.45 -2.32
C TYR A 98 -2.14 16.36 -3.30
N ARG A 99 -1.67 16.46 -4.53
CA ARG A 99 -2.36 17.28 -5.56
C ARG A 99 -3.61 16.60 -6.10
N ASN A 100 -3.58 15.27 -6.26
CA ASN A 100 -4.61 14.52 -6.97
C ASN A 100 -5.49 13.64 -6.05
N ARG A 101 -5.12 13.47 -4.78
CA ARG A 101 -5.76 12.54 -3.83
C ARG A 101 -5.95 13.10 -2.41
N ASP A 102 -5.82 14.38 -2.20
CA ASP A 102 -6.17 15.10 -0.96
C ASP A 102 -7.30 16.08 -1.33
N HIS A 103 -8.55 15.57 -1.27
CA HIS A 103 -9.72 16.24 -1.83
C HIS A 103 -10.00 17.59 -1.18
N ASP A 104 -9.94 17.67 0.14
CA ASP A 104 -10.25 18.88 0.91
C ASP A 104 -9.01 19.66 1.37
N GLY A 105 -7.80 19.20 1.01
CA GLY A 105 -6.54 19.86 1.34
C GLY A 105 -6.17 19.78 2.81
N ASN A 106 -6.69 18.80 3.53
CA ASN A 106 -6.46 18.63 4.96
C ASN A 106 -5.15 17.87 5.29
N GLY A 107 -4.47 17.35 4.26
CA GLY A 107 -3.23 16.58 4.37
C GLY A 107 -3.42 15.09 4.64
N LEU A 108 -4.65 14.58 4.57
CA LEU A 108 -5.00 13.15 4.62
C LEU A 108 -5.53 12.74 3.23
N ALA A 109 -4.85 11.80 2.60
CA ALA A 109 -5.17 11.38 1.24
C ALA A 109 -6.22 10.26 1.20
N GLU A 110 -6.97 10.21 0.10
CA GLU A 110 -7.95 9.18 -0.23
C GLU A 110 -7.49 8.38 -1.45
N TYR A 111 -7.88 7.09 -1.53
CA TYR A 111 -7.83 6.38 -2.80
C TYR A 111 -8.90 6.89 -3.76
N GLY A 112 -8.62 6.79 -5.04
CA GLY A 112 -9.49 7.36 -6.05
C GLY A 112 -9.26 6.78 -7.45
N ALA A 113 -9.60 7.58 -8.45
CA ALA A 113 -9.47 7.23 -9.85
C ALA A 113 -8.94 8.40 -10.68
N ASN A 114 -8.13 8.11 -11.69
CA ASN A 114 -7.76 9.05 -12.73
C ASN A 114 -8.94 9.34 -13.67
N LEU A 115 -8.77 10.28 -14.57
CA LEU A 115 -9.73 10.51 -15.66
C LEU A 115 -9.65 9.37 -16.67
N HIS A 116 -10.80 8.74 -16.94
CA HIS A 116 -10.89 7.66 -17.91
C HIS A 116 -12.31 7.63 -18.52
N PRO A 117 -12.48 7.31 -19.83
CA PRO A 117 -13.80 7.26 -20.47
C PRO A 117 -14.82 6.36 -19.75
N LEU A 118 -14.39 5.25 -19.15
CA LEU A 118 -15.25 4.34 -18.37
C LEU A 118 -15.80 4.96 -17.08
N HIS A 119 -15.21 6.05 -16.59
CA HIS A 119 -15.68 6.76 -15.39
C HIS A 119 -16.84 7.69 -15.67
N GLY A 120 -17.22 7.90 -16.96
CA GLY A 120 -18.26 8.80 -17.37
C GLY A 120 -17.81 10.26 -17.40
N GLU A 121 -18.77 11.14 -17.66
CA GLU A 121 -18.54 12.60 -17.75
C GLU A 121 -19.07 13.31 -16.50
N PRO A 122 -18.58 14.51 -16.16
CA PRO A 122 -19.14 15.31 -15.06
C PRO A 122 -20.66 15.45 -15.18
N GLY A 123 -21.37 15.08 -14.11
CA GLY A 123 -22.84 15.03 -14.07
C GLY A 123 -23.47 13.70 -14.49
N ALA A 124 -22.69 12.75 -15.03
CA ALA A 124 -23.13 11.40 -15.40
C ALA A 124 -22.03 10.36 -15.09
N LEU A 125 -21.50 10.40 -13.86
CA LEU A 125 -20.39 9.53 -13.45
C LEU A 125 -20.82 8.06 -13.31
N ASN A 126 -19.98 7.17 -13.81
CA ASN A 126 -20.04 5.74 -13.50
C ASN A 126 -19.35 5.49 -12.13
N ARG A 127 -20.12 5.65 -11.06
CA ARG A 127 -19.63 5.55 -9.68
C ARG A 127 -19.01 4.19 -9.37
N ASP A 128 -19.60 3.11 -9.86
CA ASP A 128 -19.11 1.75 -9.59
C ASP A 128 -17.74 1.52 -10.23
N ALA A 129 -17.54 2.00 -11.46
CA ALA A 129 -16.24 1.93 -12.12
C ALA A 129 -15.16 2.75 -11.37
N ILE A 130 -15.51 3.93 -10.85
CA ILE A 130 -14.60 4.77 -10.08
C ILE A 130 -14.25 4.10 -8.74
N ILE A 131 -15.23 3.55 -8.02
CA ILE A 131 -15.01 2.83 -6.76
C ILE A 131 -14.12 1.59 -6.99
N GLN A 132 -14.38 0.83 -8.05
CA GLN A 132 -13.54 -0.31 -8.42
C GLN A 132 -12.10 0.13 -8.74
N THR A 133 -11.94 1.23 -9.45
CA THR A 133 -10.61 1.77 -9.78
C THR A 133 -9.87 2.24 -8.51
N ALA A 134 -10.57 2.86 -7.57
CA ALA A 134 -9.99 3.23 -6.26
C ALA A 134 -9.55 2.00 -5.44
N ALA A 135 -10.33 0.92 -5.48
CA ALA A 135 -9.93 -0.35 -4.88
C ALA A 135 -8.66 -0.92 -5.54
N TRP A 136 -8.55 -0.87 -6.87
CA TRP A 136 -7.31 -1.25 -7.57
C TRP A 136 -6.13 -0.34 -7.23
N GLU A 137 -6.34 0.97 -7.06
CA GLU A 137 -5.29 1.91 -6.63
C GLU A 137 -4.72 1.54 -5.25
N SER A 138 -5.55 1.03 -4.35
CA SER A 138 -5.11 0.55 -3.04
C SER A 138 -4.30 -0.76 -3.10
N GLY A 139 -4.40 -1.51 -4.20
CA GLY A 139 -3.84 -2.85 -4.34
C GLY A 139 -4.69 -3.96 -3.71
N MET A 140 -5.79 -3.62 -3.04
CA MET A 140 -6.71 -4.57 -2.38
C MET A 140 -8.05 -4.62 -3.12
N ASP A 141 -8.06 -5.21 -4.30
CA ASP A 141 -9.05 -5.06 -5.39
C ASP A 141 -10.53 -5.23 -4.97
N ASN A 142 -10.84 -6.10 -4.03
CA ASN A 142 -12.21 -6.33 -3.56
C ASN A 142 -12.33 -6.29 -2.04
N ALA A 143 -11.43 -5.55 -1.36
CA ALA A 143 -11.49 -5.39 0.09
C ALA A 143 -12.83 -4.78 0.53
N PRO A 144 -13.42 -5.24 1.67
CA PRO A 144 -14.76 -4.81 2.08
C PRO A 144 -14.90 -3.31 2.31
N ARG A 145 -13.80 -2.62 2.61
CA ARG A 145 -13.77 -1.17 2.80
C ARG A 145 -14.20 -0.37 1.56
N PHE A 146 -14.17 -1.00 0.37
CA PHE A 146 -14.63 -0.44 -0.90
C PHE A 146 -16.02 -0.95 -1.31
N ASP A 147 -16.71 -1.72 -0.48
CA ASP A 147 -18.08 -2.16 -0.80
C ASP A 147 -18.98 -0.94 -1.01
N ALA A 148 -19.59 -0.90 -2.20
CA ALA A 148 -20.50 0.18 -2.55
C ALA A 148 -21.72 0.16 -1.61
N ASN A 149 -21.94 1.28 -0.95
CA ASN A 149 -23.12 1.51 -0.13
C ASN A 149 -23.49 3.00 -0.20
N ASN A 150 -24.63 3.37 0.36
CA ASN A 150 -25.14 4.74 0.25
C ASN A 150 -24.25 5.81 0.92
N SER A 151 -23.33 5.41 1.80
CA SER A 151 -22.41 6.35 2.46
C SER A 151 -21.08 6.54 1.73
N LEU A 152 -20.73 5.64 0.79
CA LEU A 152 -19.53 5.78 -0.03
C LEU A 152 -19.85 6.71 -1.22
N GLN A 153 -19.13 7.82 -1.31
CA GLN A 153 -19.33 8.83 -2.34
C GLN A 153 -18.06 9.02 -3.18
N VAL A 154 -18.24 9.45 -4.42
CA VAL A 154 -17.19 9.84 -5.34
C VAL A 154 -17.14 11.37 -5.36
N LEU A 155 -15.94 11.92 -5.18
CA LEU A 155 -15.65 13.34 -5.13
C LEU A 155 -14.76 13.73 -6.31
N GLU A 156 -15.02 14.89 -6.90
CA GLU A 156 -14.20 15.43 -8.00
C GLU A 156 -13.02 16.22 -7.43
N ASN A 157 -11.80 15.87 -7.81
CA ASN A 157 -10.61 16.64 -7.47
C ASN A 157 -10.32 17.67 -8.56
N ARG A 158 -10.15 18.93 -8.19
CA ARG A 158 -9.92 20.03 -9.11
C ARG A 158 -8.72 20.87 -8.68
N ASP A 159 -7.98 21.37 -9.66
CA ASP A 159 -6.90 22.32 -9.39
C ASP A 159 -7.44 23.74 -9.07
N ALA A 160 -6.55 24.65 -8.72
CA ALA A 160 -6.89 26.04 -8.40
C ALA A 160 -7.56 26.81 -9.56
N LYS A 161 -7.49 26.29 -10.79
CA LYS A 161 -8.14 26.85 -11.99
C LYS A 161 -9.49 26.17 -12.27
N GLY A 162 -9.93 25.23 -11.43
CA GLY A 162 -11.16 24.45 -11.58
C GLY A 162 -11.06 23.31 -12.58
N ARG A 163 -9.88 23.00 -13.12
CA ARG A 163 -9.67 21.88 -14.04
C ARG A 163 -9.77 20.57 -13.24
N LEU A 164 -10.56 19.63 -13.75
CA LEU A 164 -10.71 18.29 -13.15
C LEU A 164 -9.40 17.53 -13.26
N LEU A 165 -8.93 16.97 -12.14
CA LEU A 165 -7.72 16.17 -12.03
C LEU A 165 -8.00 14.67 -11.96
N GLY A 166 -9.15 14.28 -11.43
CA GLY A 166 -9.56 12.92 -11.17
C GLY A 166 -10.59 12.88 -10.06
N TYR A 167 -10.70 11.73 -9.41
CA TYR A 167 -11.70 11.47 -8.39
C TYR A 167 -11.06 10.91 -7.13
N SER A 168 -11.60 11.24 -5.96
CA SER A 168 -11.34 10.57 -4.68
C SER A 168 -12.62 9.94 -4.14
N LEU A 169 -12.50 8.95 -3.28
CA LEU A 169 -13.60 8.51 -2.43
C LEU A 169 -13.69 9.43 -1.20
N ASN A 170 -14.89 9.59 -0.62
CA ASN A 170 -15.05 10.27 0.66
C ASN A 170 -14.54 9.41 1.84
N GLN A 171 -13.35 8.83 1.68
CA GLN A 171 -12.76 7.87 2.60
C GLN A 171 -11.25 8.08 2.69
N GLU A 172 -10.82 8.71 3.78
CA GLU A 172 -9.40 8.79 4.14
C GLU A 172 -8.92 7.39 4.53
N SER A 173 -7.89 6.89 3.86
CA SER A 173 -7.43 5.51 4.04
C SER A 173 -6.18 5.44 4.93
N VAL A 174 -6.24 4.62 5.97
CA VAL A 174 -5.22 4.55 7.01
C VAL A 174 -3.88 4.04 6.47
N ASP A 175 -3.90 3.03 5.60
CA ASP A 175 -2.70 2.50 4.95
C ASP A 175 -2.04 3.53 4.03
N LEU A 176 -2.82 4.19 3.17
CA LEU A 176 -2.30 5.23 2.27
C LEU A 176 -1.58 6.33 3.05
N ASN A 177 -2.21 6.83 4.10
CA ASN A 177 -1.61 7.90 4.92
C ASN A 177 -0.40 7.41 5.71
N ALA A 178 -0.37 6.16 6.17
CA ALA A 178 0.80 5.56 6.80
C ALA A 178 1.93 5.32 5.78
N PHE A 179 1.63 4.90 4.55
CA PHE A 179 2.61 4.83 3.46
C PHE A 179 3.17 6.21 3.11
N LEU A 180 2.34 7.24 3.00
CA LEU A 180 2.77 8.62 2.75
C LEU A 180 3.62 9.19 3.90
N TYR A 181 3.34 8.81 5.14
CA TYR A 181 4.18 9.13 6.29
C TYR A 181 5.57 8.50 6.14
N ALA A 182 5.64 7.20 5.84
CA ALA A 182 6.90 6.49 5.63
C ALA A 182 7.66 7.06 4.42
N ASP A 183 6.96 7.36 3.34
CA ASP A 183 7.52 7.97 2.13
C ASP A 183 8.23 9.30 2.43
N LYS A 184 7.59 10.20 3.23
CA LYS A 184 8.24 11.43 3.71
C LYS A 184 9.50 11.15 4.51
N GLN A 185 9.53 10.11 5.32
CA GLN A 185 10.70 9.74 6.12
C GLN A 185 11.84 9.24 5.24
N TYR A 186 11.57 8.39 4.25
CA TYR A 186 12.58 7.93 3.28
C TYR A 186 13.10 9.07 2.41
N LEU A 187 12.21 9.92 1.90
CA LEU A 187 12.60 11.11 1.13
C LEU A 187 13.45 12.08 1.97
N ALA A 188 13.15 12.26 3.26
CA ALA A 188 13.96 13.09 4.14
C ALA A 188 15.37 12.51 4.37
N GLN A 189 15.49 11.17 4.48
CA GLN A 189 16.79 10.49 4.58
C GLN A 189 17.60 10.66 3.29
N MET A 190 16.96 10.51 2.13
CA MET A 190 17.58 10.72 0.81
C MET A 190 18.02 12.19 0.63
N ALA A 191 17.18 13.16 1.03
CA ALA A 191 17.51 14.57 0.97
C ALA A 191 18.76 14.88 1.82
N SER A 192 18.84 14.39 3.07
CA SER A 192 20.04 14.51 3.88
C SER A 192 21.26 13.84 3.28
N LEU A 193 21.13 12.62 2.75
CA LEU A 193 22.20 11.94 2.04
C LEU A 193 22.75 12.77 0.87
N LEU A 194 21.88 13.49 0.17
CA LEU A 194 22.20 14.34 -0.97
C LEU A 194 22.69 15.76 -0.58
N GLY A 195 22.73 16.09 0.72
CA GLY A 195 23.10 17.41 1.23
C GLY A 195 22.01 18.46 1.09
N ARG A 196 20.75 18.06 0.95
CA ARG A 196 19.57 18.93 0.81
C ARG A 196 18.86 19.12 2.15
N GLU A 197 19.56 19.65 3.15
CA GLU A 197 19.10 19.66 4.54
C GLU A 197 17.81 20.48 4.76
N ALA A 198 17.60 21.56 4.01
CA ALA A 198 16.36 22.34 4.10
C ALA A 198 15.12 21.51 3.67
N GLU A 199 15.23 20.77 2.57
CA GLU A 199 14.18 19.84 2.10
C GLU A 199 13.96 18.71 3.12
N ALA A 200 15.05 18.13 3.64
CA ALA A 200 14.98 17.09 4.67
C ALA A 200 14.23 17.56 5.92
N MET A 201 14.52 18.76 6.39
CA MET A 201 13.85 19.36 7.55
C MET A 201 12.35 19.58 7.28
N GLN A 202 12.01 20.10 6.11
CA GLN A 202 10.62 20.31 5.70
C GLN A 202 9.84 19.00 5.66
N LEU A 203 10.40 17.95 5.05
CA LEU A 203 9.80 16.62 4.98
C LEU A 203 9.58 16.00 6.36
N ARG A 204 10.56 16.13 7.27
CA ARG A 204 10.42 15.67 8.67
C ARG A 204 9.31 16.40 9.43
N GLN A 205 9.18 17.72 9.23
CA GLN A 205 8.11 18.51 9.85
C GLN A 205 6.73 18.10 9.28
N GLN A 206 6.64 17.87 7.97
CA GLN A 206 5.41 17.37 7.36
C GLN A 206 5.06 15.97 7.87
N ALA A 207 6.04 15.05 7.96
CA ALA A 207 5.85 13.73 8.53
C ALA A 207 5.36 13.79 9.98
N GLN A 208 5.93 14.67 10.80
CA GLN A 208 5.50 14.83 12.20
C GLN A 208 4.03 15.24 12.30
N ARG A 209 3.59 16.21 11.47
CA ARG A 209 2.17 16.65 11.44
C ARG A 209 1.26 15.53 10.96
N LEU A 210 1.62 14.85 9.87
CA LEU A 210 0.85 13.72 9.34
C LEU A 210 0.78 12.58 10.37
N GLY A 211 1.89 12.25 11.04
CA GLY A 211 1.91 11.22 12.08
C GLY A 211 0.99 11.53 13.26
N GLN A 212 0.90 12.80 13.66
CA GLN A 212 -0.06 13.22 14.67
C GLN A 212 -1.51 13.05 14.19
N ALA A 213 -1.81 13.47 12.95
CA ALA A 213 -3.12 13.30 12.35
C ALA A 213 -3.53 11.82 12.25
N ILE A 214 -2.62 10.93 11.80
CA ILE A 214 -2.88 9.48 11.73
C ILE A 214 -3.27 8.91 13.09
N ARG A 215 -2.50 9.20 14.14
CA ARG A 215 -2.77 8.70 15.49
C ARG A 215 -4.10 9.18 16.08
N GLN A 216 -4.54 10.37 15.69
CA GLN A 216 -5.77 10.97 16.22
C GLN A 216 -7.01 10.58 15.40
N THR A 217 -6.88 10.46 14.08
CA THR A 217 -8.00 10.29 13.16
C THR A 217 -8.38 8.82 12.98
N PHE A 218 -7.39 7.93 12.84
CA PHE A 218 -7.63 6.54 12.42
C PHE A 218 -7.65 5.53 13.57
N TYR A 219 -7.21 5.90 14.77
CA TYR A 219 -7.12 4.98 15.90
C TYR A 219 -8.40 4.93 16.71
N ASP A 220 -8.92 3.71 16.93
CA ASP A 220 -10.00 3.45 17.87
C ASP A 220 -9.46 2.89 19.19
N PRO A 221 -9.50 3.65 20.31
CA PRO A 221 -9.01 3.16 21.59
C PRO A 221 -9.87 2.03 22.17
N ALA A 222 -11.14 1.89 21.75
CA ALA A 222 -12.02 0.85 22.25
C ALA A 222 -11.60 -0.54 21.73
N SER A 223 -11.33 -0.67 20.43
CA SER A 223 -10.84 -1.90 19.83
C SER A 223 -9.29 -2.02 19.91
N GLY A 224 -8.57 -0.91 20.07
CA GLY A 224 -7.10 -0.85 20.03
C GLY A 224 -6.57 -1.07 18.62
N PHE A 225 -7.27 -0.60 17.60
CA PHE A 225 -6.92 -0.84 16.20
C PHE A 225 -7.07 0.43 15.36
N PHE A 226 -6.46 0.44 14.18
CA PHE A 226 -6.57 1.52 13.22
C PHE A 226 -7.53 1.14 12.09
N TYR A 227 -8.37 2.09 11.67
CA TYR A 227 -9.38 1.92 10.63
C TYR A 227 -9.38 3.10 9.67
N ASP A 228 -9.87 2.88 8.45
CA ASP A 228 -10.23 3.97 7.54
C ASP A 228 -11.32 4.86 8.16
N VAL A 229 -11.36 6.09 7.71
CA VAL A 229 -12.38 7.08 8.13
C VAL A 229 -13.17 7.52 6.92
N ARG A 230 -14.49 7.42 7.02
CA ARG A 230 -15.40 7.97 6.01
C ARG A 230 -16.00 9.29 6.52
N PHE A 231 -16.09 10.27 5.66
CA PHE A 231 -16.70 11.56 5.97
C PHE A 231 -17.94 11.82 5.10
N ASP A 232 -18.91 12.56 5.65
CA ASP A 232 -20.11 12.99 4.95
C ASP A 232 -19.94 14.43 4.38
N ALA A 233 -20.99 14.93 3.72
CA ALA A 233 -20.97 16.25 3.12
C ALA A 233 -20.81 17.40 4.14
N GLU A 234 -21.15 17.15 5.39
CA GLU A 234 -20.99 18.08 6.51
C GLU A 234 -19.61 17.96 7.18
N GLY A 235 -18.75 17.08 6.66
CA GLY A 235 -17.40 16.82 7.19
C GLY A 235 -17.37 15.98 8.46
N LYS A 236 -18.50 15.35 8.85
CA LYS A 236 -18.53 14.45 10.01
C LYS A 236 -17.84 13.14 9.68
N ARG A 237 -16.85 12.78 10.50
CA ARG A 237 -16.01 11.60 10.34
C ARG A 237 -16.51 10.39 11.12
N ARG A 238 -16.40 9.19 10.52
CA ARG A 238 -16.76 7.91 11.14
C ARG A 238 -15.71 6.84 10.80
N LEU A 239 -15.19 6.18 11.83
CA LEU A 239 -14.33 4.99 11.66
C LEU A 239 -15.11 3.84 11.01
N LEU A 240 -14.47 3.11 10.09
CA LEU A 240 -15.05 1.95 9.41
C LEU A 240 -14.71 0.65 10.18
N SER A 241 -15.12 0.59 11.45
CA SER A 241 -14.75 -0.49 12.37
C SER A 241 -15.28 -1.89 11.98
N ASP A 242 -16.29 -1.96 11.13
CA ASP A 242 -16.82 -3.23 10.59
C ASP A 242 -15.89 -3.86 9.54
N ASN A 243 -15.04 -3.04 8.90
CA ASN A 243 -14.10 -3.45 7.86
C ASN A 243 -12.67 -3.58 8.43
N LYS A 244 -12.49 -4.45 9.40
CA LYS A 244 -11.23 -4.66 10.10
C LYS A 244 -10.27 -5.50 9.26
N GLY A 245 -9.36 -4.85 8.56
CA GLY A 245 -8.43 -5.48 7.61
C GLY A 245 -6.96 -5.19 7.89
N THR A 246 -6.09 -5.75 7.05
CA THR A 246 -4.62 -5.62 7.18
C THR A 246 -4.12 -4.18 7.02
N GLU A 247 -4.89 -3.30 6.41
CA GLU A 247 -4.60 -1.87 6.31
C GLU A 247 -4.32 -1.23 7.67
N GLY A 248 -4.99 -1.72 8.73
CA GLY A 248 -4.80 -1.24 10.09
C GLY A 248 -3.47 -1.66 10.76
N TRP A 249 -2.67 -2.52 10.12
CA TRP A 249 -1.32 -2.87 10.56
C TRP A 249 -0.23 -1.98 9.97
N ILE A 250 -0.53 -1.26 8.88
CA ILE A 250 0.45 -0.41 8.19
C ILE A 250 1.00 0.72 9.09
N PRO A 251 0.22 1.34 10.01
CA PRO A 251 0.79 2.29 10.98
C PRO A 251 1.91 1.73 11.85
N LEU A 252 1.93 0.42 12.14
CA LEU A 252 3.06 -0.22 12.86
C LEU A 252 4.27 -0.36 11.93
N TRP A 253 4.08 -0.81 10.70
CA TRP A 253 5.16 -0.88 9.73
C TRP A 253 5.80 0.48 9.48
N ALA A 254 5.00 1.52 9.34
CA ALA A 254 5.46 2.90 9.15
C ALA A 254 6.08 3.51 10.42
N SER A 255 6.03 2.83 11.56
CA SER A 255 6.50 3.34 12.86
C SER A 255 5.81 4.64 13.28
N VAL A 256 4.53 4.82 12.91
CA VAL A 256 3.76 6.03 13.19
C VAL A 256 2.85 5.89 14.42
N ALA A 257 2.47 4.68 14.82
CA ALA A 257 1.69 4.43 16.03
C ALA A 257 2.48 4.86 17.28
N SER A 258 1.78 5.29 18.35
CA SER A 258 2.46 5.47 19.64
C SER A 258 2.81 4.09 20.24
N PRO A 259 3.79 4.03 21.18
CA PRO A 259 4.10 2.76 21.88
C PRO A 259 2.85 2.09 22.50
N GLU A 260 1.97 2.89 23.10
CA GLU A 260 0.74 2.42 23.76
C GLU A 260 -0.29 1.91 22.73
N GLN A 261 -0.40 2.58 21.57
CA GLN A 261 -1.24 2.14 20.47
C GLN A 261 -0.73 0.82 19.88
N ALA A 262 0.58 0.70 19.67
CA ALA A 262 1.21 -0.52 19.18
C ALA A 262 1.03 -1.68 20.17
N GLU A 263 1.23 -1.46 21.48
CA GLU A 263 1.01 -2.47 22.52
C GLU A 263 -0.45 -2.95 22.52
N ALA A 264 -1.40 -2.02 22.51
CA ALA A 264 -2.83 -2.34 22.49
C ALA A 264 -3.21 -3.15 21.24
N LEU A 265 -2.70 -2.76 20.06
CA LEU A 265 -2.93 -3.44 18.80
C LEU A 265 -2.38 -4.87 18.86
N VAL A 266 -1.12 -5.06 19.19
CA VAL A 266 -0.49 -6.38 19.25
C VAL A 266 -1.22 -7.29 20.23
N LYS A 267 -1.47 -6.81 21.45
CA LYS A 267 -2.14 -7.57 22.50
C LYS A 267 -3.56 -8.02 22.13
N ARG A 268 -4.32 -7.14 21.43
CA ARG A 268 -5.73 -7.38 21.15
C ARG A 268 -5.96 -8.07 19.81
N GLN A 269 -5.06 -7.87 18.82
CA GLN A 269 -5.33 -8.29 17.45
C GLN A 269 -4.51 -9.52 17.01
N LEU A 270 -3.43 -9.87 17.73
CA LEU A 270 -2.62 -11.05 17.39
C LEU A 270 -3.19 -12.35 18.02
N ARG A 271 -4.50 -12.46 18.13
CA ARG A 271 -5.21 -13.61 18.67
C ARG A 271 -5.81 -14.48 17.55
N PRO A 272 -6.04 -15.78 17.78
CA PRO A 272 -6.62 -16.69 16.78
C PRO A 272 -7.97 -16.28 16.22
N GLU A 273 -8.76 -15.54 17.03
CA GLU A 273 -10.07 -15.01 16.68
C GLU A 273 -9.99 -13.77 15.78
N SER A 274 -8.81 -13.15 15.67
CA SER A 274 -8.57 -11.94 14.88
C SER A 274 -7.56 -12.20 13.77
N PHE A 275 -6.34 -11.64 13.84
CA PHE A 275 -5.31 -11.80 12.82
C PHE A 275 -4.32 -12.95 13.10
N GLY A 276 -4.36 -13.57 14.27
CA GLY A 276 -3.50 -14.68 14.65
C GLY A 276 -3.99 -16.05 14.17
N THR A 277 -4.66 -16.15 13.03
CA THR A 277 -5.17 -17.38 12.41
C THR A 277 -4.07 -18.39 12.11
N GLN A 278 -4.39 -19.61 11.68
CA GLN A 278 -3.39 -20.67 11.38
C GLN A 278 -2.33 -20.16 10.40
N VAL A 279 -2.72 -19.58 9.28
CA VAL A 279 -1.85 -18.71 8.46
C VAL A 279 -2.12 -17.28 8.92
N PRO A 280 -1.17 -16.58 9.52
CA PRO A 280 -1.45 -15.31 10.19
C PRO A 280 -1.64 -14.14 9.21
N PHE A 281 -2.33 -13.12 9.70
CA PHE A 281 -2.63 -11.88 9.00
C PHE A 281 -3.54 -12.05 7.78
N PRO A 282 -4.76 -12.64 7.95
CA PRO A 282 -5.77 -12.60 6.91
C PRO A 282 -6.07 -11.16 6.53
N THR A 283 -6.34 -10.91 5.24
CA THR A 283 -6.63 -9.55 4.73
C THR A 283 -7.83 -8.89 5.38
N VAL A 284 -8.75 -9.68 5.91
CA VAL A 284 -9.83 -9.25 6.81
C VAL A 284 -9.76 -10.08 8.08
N SER A 285 -9.85 -9.43 9.23
CA SER A 285 -9.81 -10.09 10.53
C SER A 285 -10.93 -11.12 10.68
N ARG A 286 -10.60 -12.28 11.27
CA ARG A 286 -11.56 -13.38 11.44
C ARG A 286 -12.81 -13.00 12.25
N ASP A 287 -12.69 -12.06 13.18
CA ASP A 287 -13.80 -11.53 13.99
C ASP A 287 -14.59 -10.40 13.31
N SER A 288 -14.23 -10.01 12.06
CA SER A 288 -15.01 -9.05 11.28
C SER A 288 -16.22 -9.73 10.61
N PRO A 289 -17.38 -9.07 10.56
CA PRO A 289 -18.55 -9.59 9.83
C PRO A 289 -18.32 -9.72 8.32
N ALA A 290 -17.30 -9.02 7.79
CA ALA A 290 -16.92 -9.07 6.37
C ALA A 290 -15.95 -10.21 6.03
N PHE A 291 -15.51 -11.02 7.01
CA PHE A 291 -14.55 -12.10 6.80
C PHE A 291 -15.09 -13.19 5.87
N ALA A 292 -14.37 -13.44 4.77
CA ALA A 292 -14.68 -14.48 3.79
C ALA A 292 -13.35 -15.14 3.35
N PRO A 293 -12.96 -16.27 3.96
CA PRO A 293 -11.59 -16.80 3.93
C PRO A 293 -11.13 -17.35 2.57
N ASP A 294 -12.02 -17.45 1.59
CA ASP A 294 -11.80 -17.92 0.22
C ASP A 294 -12.00 -16.81 -0.83
N ARG A 295 -12.29 -15.56 -0.42
CA ARG A 295 -12.67 -14.48 -1.33
C ARG A 295 -11.60 -13.41 -1.50
N TYR A 296 -10.52 -13.74 -2.17
CA TYR A 296 -9.45 -12.86 -2.68
C TYR A 296 -8.89 -11.88 -1.62
N TRP A 297 -9.33 -10.62 -1.54
CA TRP A 297 -8.90 -9.63 -0.53
C TRP A 297 -9.89 -9.51 0.65
N ARG A 298 -10.72 -10.53 0.89
CA ARG A 298 -11.74 -10.53 1.96
C ARG A 298 -11.45 -11.53 3.08
N GLY A 299 -10.24 -12.09 3.12
CA GLY A 299 -9.88 -13.08 4.12
C GLY A 299 -8.62 -13.89 3.82
N PRO A 300 -8.35 -14.34 2.58
CA PRO A 300 -7.09 -14.99 2.26
C PRO A 300 -5.89 -14.20 2.72
N VAL A 301 -4.82 -14.90 3.12
CA VAL A 301 -3.56 -14.30 3.52
C VAL A 301 -2.74 -14.00 2.27
N TRP A 302 -2.46 -12.73 2.04
CA TRP A 302 -1.48 -12.27 1.07
C TRP A 302 -0.15 -12.03 1.80
N LEU A 303 0.92 -12.63 1.31
CA LEU A 303 2.19 -12.65 2.04
C LEU A 303 2.82 -11.27 2.17
N ASP A 304 2.61 -10.36 1.21
CA ASP A 304 3.06 -8.97 1.28
C ASP A 304 2.40 -8.21 2.43
N GLN A 305 1.10 -8.40 2.65
CA GLN A 305 0.38 -7.79 3.77
C GLN A 305 0.83 -8.37 5.12
N ALA A 306 1.03 -9.67 5.16
CA ALA A 306 1.59 -10.33 6.34
C ALA A 306 3.03 -9.85 6.63
N PHE A 307 3.83 -9.60 5.59
CA PHE A 307 5.18 -9.04 5.72
C PHE A 307 5.16 -7.65 6.37
N PHE A 308 4.28 -6.74 5.93
CA PHE A 308 4.14 -5.45 6.57
C PHE A 308 3.80 -5.57 8.07
N ALA A 309 2.87 -6.44 8.42
CA ALA A 309 2.50 -6.66 9.82
C ALA A 309 3.68 -7.22 10.64
N ILE A 310 4.42 -8.19 10.09
CA ILE A 310 5.62 -8.76 10.73
C ILE A 310 6.71 -7.71 10.90
N LYS A 311 6.97 -6.88 9.89
CA LYS A 311 7.92 -5.77 10.00
C LYS A 311 7.47 -4.76 11.07
N GLY A 312 6.17 -4.46 11.13
CA GLY A 312 5.61 -3.64 12.19
C GLY A 312 5.88 -4.20 13.58
N LEU A 313 5.69 -5.50 13.79
CA LEU A 313 6.06 -6.16 15.05
C LEU A 313 7.55 -5.96 15.38
N GLN A 314 8.45 -6.10 14.40
CA GLN A 314 9.88 -5.89 14.63
C GLN A 314 10.20 -4.45 15.02
N HIS A 315 9.61 -3.45 14.35
CA HIS A 315 9.85 -2.04 14.59
C HIS A 315 9.53 -1.64 16.03
N TYR A 316 8.54 -2.30 16.64
CA TYR A 316 8.15 -2.07 18.05
C TYR A 316 8.75 -3.08 19.03
N GLY A 317 9.75 -3.87 18.63
CA GLY A 317 10.49 -4.77 19.52
C GLY A 317 9.83 -6.14 19.79
N TYR A 318 8.71 -6.46 19.13
CA TYR A 318 8.02 -7.75 19.26
C TYR A 318 8.68 -8.85 18.41
N ARG A 319 9.99 -9.05 18.61
CA ARG A 319 10.81 -9.96 17.78
C ARG A 319 10.35 -11.43 17.86
N GLN A 320 9.98 -11.89 19.05
CA GLN A 320 9.50 -13.28 19.23
C GLN A 320 8.20 -13.52 18.46
N GLN A 321 7.25 -12.58 18.54
CA GLN A 321 5.99 -12.65 17.79
C GLN A 321 6.26 -12.58 16.28
N ALA A 322 7.11 -11.66 15.82
CA ALA A 322 7.49 -11.56 14.42
C ALA A 322 8.07 -12.87 13.88
N SER A 323 9.04 -13.46 14.59
CA SER A 323 9.63 -14.76 14.22
C SER A 323 8.61 -15.90 14.24
N ALA A 324 7.74 -15.96 15.27
CA ALA A 324 6.69 -16.97 15.34
C ALA A 324 5.71 -16.87 14.17
N MET A 325 5.29 -15.66 13.78
CA MET A 325 4.38 -15.43 12.64
C MET A 325 5.08 -15.78 11.32
N SER A 326 6.35 -15.41 11.15
CA SER A 326 7.15 -15.76 9.96
C SER A 326 7.26 -17.27 9.76
N ARG A 327 7.54 -18.03 10.83
CA ARG A 327 7.59 -19.51 10.77
C ARG A 327 6.23 -20.11 10.40
N ARG A 328 5.13 -19.55 10.91
CA ARG A 328 3.77 -20.01 10.56
C ARG A 328 3.45 -19.75 9.09
N LEU A 329 3.84 -18.59 8.54
CA LEU A 329 3.72 -18.31 7.10
C LEU A 329 4.52 -19.33 6.28
N LEU A 330 5.79 -19.58 6.64
CA LEU A 330 6.63 -20.53 5.92
C LEU A 330 6.04 -21.94 5.96
N ALA A 331 5.58 -22.40 7.12
CA ALA A 331 4.97 -23.73 7.26
C ALA A 331 3.70 -23.88 6.41
N ALA A 332 2.88 -22.82 6.32
CA ALA A 332 1.65 -22.82 5.53
C ALA A 332 1.92 -22.80 4.02
N THR A 333 2.98 -22.11 3.60
CA THR A 333 3.35 -22.03 2.18
C THR A 333 4.04 -23.30 1.69
N ALA A 334 4.35 -24.25 2.59
CA ALA A 334 5.15 -25.44 2.29
C ALA A 334 6.42 -25.10 1.47
N ALA A 335 7.01 -23.92 1.74
CA ALA A 335 8.19 -23.44 1.02
C ALA A 335 9.42 -24.34 1.21
N ASP A 336 9.36 -25.28 2.14
CA ASP A 336 10.31 -26.38 2.34
C ASP A 336 10.00 -27.59 1.45
N SER A 337 8.84 -27.66 0.80
CA SER A 337 8.44 -28.73 -0.11
C SER A 337 8.76 -28.35 -1.57
N ARG A 338 9.64 -29.12 -2.21
CA ARG A 338 10.00 -28.92 -3.63
C ARG A 338 8.88 -29.22 -4.61
N ASP A 339 7.82 -29.89 -4.16
CA ASP A 339 6.75 -30.39 -5.00
C ASP A 339 5.50 -29.49 -5.00
N LEU A 340 5.44 -28.49 -4.13
CA LEU A 340 4.29 -27.59 -4.04
C LEU A 340 4.64 -26.21 -4.58
N PRO A 341 3.84 -25.67 -5.53
CA PRO A 341 4.07 -24.35 -6.06
C PRO A 341 3.72 -23.26 -5.05
N ILE A 342 4.52 -22.20 -5.00
CA ILE A 342 4.19 -20.98 -4.25
C ILE A 342 2.93 -20.37 -4.85
N ARG A 343 1.91 -20.12 -4.02
CA ARG A 343 0.61 -19.60 -4.43
C ARG A 343 0.51 -18.10 -4.29
N GLU A 344 -0.49 -17.54 -4.94
CA GLU A 344 -0.82 -16.12 -4.88
C GLU A 344 -1.21 -15.70 -3.47
N ASN A 345 -2.08 -16.47 -2.83
CA ASN A 345 -2.49 -16.28 -1.44
C ASN A 345 -2.88 -17.62 -0.80
N TYR A 346 -3.19 -17.60 0.49
CA TYR A 346 -3.40 -18.81 1.28
C TYR A 346 -4.65 -18.67 2.15
N HIS A 347 -5.40 -19.77 2.27
CA HIS A 347 -6.57 -19.83 3.13
C HIS A 347 -6.15 -19.72 4.61
N PRO A 348 -6.66 -18.74 5.39
CA PRO A 348 -6.15 -18.43 6.72
C PRO A 348 -6.35 -19.52 7.77
N LEU A 349 -7.32 -20.41 7.57
CA LEU A 349 -7.69 -21.43 8.55
C LEU A 349 -7.21 -22.83 8.19
N SER A 350 -7.02 -23.15 6.91
CA SER A 350 -6.55 -24.47 6.46
C SER A 350 -5.10 -24.48 5.95
N GLY A 351 -4.58 -23.31 5.54
CA GLY A 351 -3.28 -23.22 4.86
C GLY A 351 -3.32 -23.63 3.39
N GLU A 352 -4.49 -23.94 2.84
CA GLU A 352 -4.64 -24.26 1.42
C GLU A 352 -4.18 -23.10 0.54
N GLY A 353 -3.36 -23.40 -0.46
CA GLY A 353 -2.91 -22.42 -1.44
C GLY A 353 -4.02 -22.11 -2.45
N LEU A 354 -4.30 -20.81 -2.66
CA LEU A 354 -5.40 -20.33 -3.49
C LEU A 354 -4.88 -19.63 -4.76
N HIS A 355 -5.72 -19.51 -5.77
CA HIS A 355 -5.53 -18.78 -7.03
C HIS A 355 -4.27 -19.20 -7.82
N CYS A 356 -3.46 -18.25 -8.31
CA CYS A 356 -2.35 -18.54 -9.22
C CYS A 356 -1.20 -19.30 -8.56
N THR A 357 -0.48 -20.10 -9.36
CA THR A 357 0.74 -20.81 -8.97
C THR A 357 1.98 -20.04 -9.41
N ASN A 358 3.14 -20.35 -8.81
CA ASN A 358 4.43 -19.73 -9.12
C ASN A 358 4.40 -18.21 -9.00
N PHE A 359 3.76 -17.71 -7.95
CA PHE A 359 3.47 -16.30 -7.78
C PHE A 359 4.67 -15.54 -7.22
N SER A 360 5.19 -14.59 -7.99
CA SER A 360 6.45 -13.89 -7.70
C SER A 360 6.37 -12.97 -6.46
N TRP A 361 5.22 -12.39 -6.16
CA TRP A 361 5.07 -11.55 -4.95
C TRP A 361 5.27 -12.37 -3.69
N SER A 362 4.60 -13.53 -3.60
CA SER A 362 4.75 -14.45 -2.48
C SER A 362 6.17 -14.96 -2.36
N ALA A 363 6.81 -15.35 -3.48
CA ALA A 363 8.20 -15.77 -3.51
C ALA A 363 9.16 -14.66 -3.01
N SER A 364 8.90 -13.42 -3.41
CA SER A 364 9.68 -12.26 -2.97
C SER A 364 9.61 -12.05 -1.47
N VAL A 365 8.43 -12.22 -0.88
CA VAL A 365 8.24 -12.09 0.58
C VAL A 365 8.98 -13.20 1.33
N LEU A 366 8.89 -14.44 0.87
CA LEU A 366 9.63 -15.55 1.49
C LEU A 366 11.14 -15.31 1.46
N LEU A 367 11.67 -14.80 0.35
CA LEU A 367 13.08 -14.41 0.23
C LEU A 367 13.45 -13.30 1.23
N LEU A 368 12.59 -12.29 1.39
CA LEU A 368 12.81 -11.21 2.36
C LEU A 368 12.81 -11.73 3.80
N LEU A 369 11.82 -12.54 4.19
CA LEU A 369 11.74 -13.13 5.53
C LEU A 369 12.98 -13.99 5.84
N TYR A 370 13.46 -14.74 4.86
CA TYR A 370 14.69 -15.53 4.98
C TYR A 370 15.93 -14.64 5.13
N SER A 371 16.11 -13.67 4.24
CA SER A 371 17.30 -12.80 4.22
C SER A 371 17.42 -11.88 5.43
N GLU A 372 16.30 -11.57 6.09
CA GLU A 372 16.26 -10.74 7.29
C GLU A 372 16.38 -11.53 8.60
N GLY A 373 16.66 -12.84 8.53
CA GLY A 373 16.84 -13.70 9.70
C GLY A 373 15.57 -13.98 10.49
N LEU A 374 14.39 -13.66 9.93
CA LEU A 374 13.11 -13.84 10.60
C LEU A 374 12.66 -15.30 10.72
N LEU A 375 13.34 -16.19 10.01
CA LEU A 375 13.11 -17.64 10.03
C LEU A 375 14.10 -18.39 10.94
N SER A 376 15.14 -17.72 11.43
CA SER A 376 16.07 -18.31 12.40
C SER A 376 15.40 -18.49 13.76
N GLU A 377 15.82 -19.49 14.54
CA GLU A 377 15.43 -19.62 15.95
C GLU A 377 15.91 -18.36 16.68
N ALA A 378 15.01 -17.74 17.45
CA ALA A 378 15.40 -16.66 18.34
C ALA A 378 16.30 -17.28 19.43
N GLU A 379 17.60 -16.93 19.42
CA GLU A 379 18.50 -17.22 20.53
C GLU A 379 18.01 -16.61 21.84
#